data_952d79d88478e7c2ee3a7cd68459e8d1
#
_entry.id   952d79d88478e7c2ee3a7cd68459e8d1
#
_cell.length_a   1.000
_cell.length_b   1.000
_cell.length_c   1.000
_cell.angle_alpha   90.00
_cell.angle_beta   90.00
_cell.angle_gamma   90.00
#
_symmetry.space_group_name_H-M   'P 1'
#
loop_
_entity.id
_entity.type
_entity.pdbx_description
1 polymer ?
#
loop_
_entity_poly.entity_id
_entity_poly.type
_entity_poly.pdbx_seq_one_letter_code
_entity_poly.pdbx_strand_id
1 'polypeptide(L)'
;EVLFQLRFEITGAKALEGQAALMMPRHASIADTIIPMVFYAIPYGLRLRYVLKQELLIDPCLDIVGNRLPNLFVDRSGQDSESARRGVAALMHGLGANEGVLIYPEGTRFSESKREALRGRQRDNAALIAQLDRWRLLMPPRLGGTLALLDSNPGRDLVFCAHTGFEGSSHFSNLLNGGWVGA
;
A
#
# COMPACT_ATOMS: atom_id res chain seq x y z
N GLU A 1 -14.53 13.54 -8.53
CA GLU A 1 -14.09 14.93 -8.85
C GLU A 1 -15.08 15.96 -8.35
N VAL A 2 -16.39 15.81 -8.65
CA VAL A 2 -17.40 16.84 -8.34
C VAL A 2 -17.59 17.09 -6.83
N LEU A 3 -17.58 16.04 -6.02
CA LEU A 3 -17.87 16.15 -4.58
C LEU A 3 -16.71 16.76 -3.77
N PHE A 4 -15.47 16.41 -4.11
CA PHE A 4 -14.27 16.86 -3.38
C PHE A 4 -13.41 17.86 -4.17
N GLN A 5 -13.81 18.22 -5.39
CA GLN A 5 -13.07 19.09 -6.31
C GLN A 5 -11.62 18.60 -6.55
N LEU A 6 -11.41 17.29 -6.52
CA LEU A 6 -10.10 16.68 -6.74
C LEU A 6 -9.69 16.82 -8.22
N ARG A 7 -8.44 17.18 -8.44
CA ARG A 7 -7.80 17.19 -9.76
C ARG A 7 -6.60 16.25 -9.72
N PHE A 8 -6.53 15.34 -10.69
CA PHE A 8 -5.44 14.39 -10.78
C PHE A 8 -4.57 14.71 -12.00
N GLU A 9 -3.29 14.84 -11.75
CA GLU A 9 -2.27 14.85 -12.80
C GLU A 9 -1.47 13.55 -12.67
N ILE A 10 -1.44 12.74 -13.74
CA ILE A 10 -0.83 11.42 -13.72
C ILE A 10 0.34 11.42 -14.68
N THR A 11 1.53 11.11 -14.19
CA THR A 11 2.73 10.93 -14.98
C THR A 11 3.15 9.46 -14.98
N GLY A 12 3.74 8.99 -16.08
CA GLY A 12 4.23 7.61 -16.19
C GLY A 12 3.13 6.55 -16.38
N ALA A 13 1.88 6.94 -16.70
CA ALA A 13 0.76 6.02 -16.88
C ALA A 13 1.05 4.91 -17.92
N LYS A 14 1.86 5.19 -18.93
CA LYS A 14 2.28 4.19 -19.94
C LYS A 14 2.95 2.96 -19.36
N ALA A 15 3.61 3.07 -18.21
CA ALA A 15 4.22 1.93 -17.50
C ALA A 15 3.18 0.92 -16.97
N LEU A 16 1.90 1.32 -16.94
CA LEU A 16 0.80 0.52 -16.41
C LEU A 16 -0.07 -0.09 -17.51
N GLU A 17 0.15 0.26 -18.78
CA GLU A 17 -0.71 -0.15 -19.88
C GLU A 17 -0.67 -1.66 -20.10
N GLY A 18 -1.81 -2.30 -19.89
CA GLY A 18 -2.09 -3.68 -20.34
C GLY A 18 -1.40 -4.79 -19.55
N GLN A 19 -0.64 -4.51 -18.52
CA GLN A 19 0.10 -5.52 -17.78
C GLN A 19 -0.28 -5.58 -16.29
N ALA A 20 -0.55 -6.79 -15.81
CA ALA A 20 -0.72 -7.03 -14.40
C ALA A 20 0.65 -7.09 -13.70
N ALA A 21 0.86 -6.25 -12.70
CA ALA A 21 2.13 -6.01 -12.05
C ALA A 21 2.12 -6.32 -10.55
N LEU A 22 3.30 -6.43 -9.96
CA LEU A 22 3.51 -6.31 -8.53
C LEU A 22 3.63 -4.83 -8.18
N MET A 23 2.59 -4.28 -7.56
CA MET A 23 2.51 -2.86 -7.23
C MET A 23 2.98 -2.58 -5.81
N MET A 24 3.82 -1.57 -5.69
CA MET A 24 4.35 -1.08 -4.42
C MET A 24 4.07 0.43 -4.29
N PRO A 25 2.84 0.82 -3.95
CA PRO A 25 2.52 2.23 -3.80
C PRO A 25 3.01 2.81 -2.48
N ARG A 26 3.24 4.12 -2.48
CA ARG A 26 3.39 4.93 -1.27
C ARG A 26 2.11 4.85 -0.43
N HIS A 27 2.26 4.86 0.90
CA HIS A 27 1.12 4.83 1.82
C HIS A 27 1.09 6.06 2.73
N ALA A 28 0.31 7.06 2.37
CA ALA A 28 0.19 8.32 3.13
C ALA A 28 -1.25 8.66 3.51
N SER A 29 -2.22 8.15 2.75
CA SER A 29 -3.63 8.52 2.87
C SER A 29 -4.55 7.30 2.96
N ILE A 30 -5.78 7.55 3.38
CA ILE A 30 -6.86 6.56 3.25
C ILE A 30 -7.26 6.36 1.78
N ALA A 31 -7.08 7.39 0.92
CA ALA A 31 -7.33 7.32 -0.51
C ALA A 31 -6.43 6.33 -1.24
N ASP A 32 -5.27 6.01 -0.70
CA ASP A 32 -4.29 5.13 -1.35
C ASP A 32 -4.85 3.75 -1.66
N THR A 33 -5.84 3.29 -0.89
CA THR A 33 -6.50 1.99 -1.14
C THR A 33 -7.39 2.01 -2.38
N ILE A 34 -7.85 3.19 -2.78
CA ILE A 34 -8.77 3.40 -3.91
C ILE A 34 -8.00 3.79 -5.17
N ILE A 35 -6.93 4.55 -5.04
CA ILE A 35 -6.14 5.06 -6.17
C ILE A 35 -5.69 3.96 -7.14
N PRO A 36 -5.06 2.85 -6.72
CA PRO A 36 -4.67 1.78 -7.62
C PRO A 36 -5.87 1.10 -8.31
N MET A 37 -7.00 1.03 -7.62
CA MET A 37 -8.21 0.46 -8.19
C MET A 37 -8.77 1.36 -9.31
N VAL A 38 -8.89 2.66 -9.06
CA VAL A 38 -9.51 3.61 -9.99
C VAL A 38 -8.63 3.91 -11.19
N PHE A 39 -7.32 4.06 -10.98
CA PHE A 39 -6.40 4.50 -12.05
C PHE A 39 -5.63 3.36 -12.73
N TYR A 40 -5.71 2.14 -12.18
CA TYR A 40 -5.01 1.00 -12.76
C TYR A 40 -5.94 -0.21 -12.95
N ALA A 41 -6.49 -0.79 -11.90
CA ALA A 41 -7.19 -2.05 -12.02
C ALA A 41 -8.44 -1.96 -12.90
N ILE A 42 -9.32 -0.99 -12.66
CA ILE A 42 -10.58 -0.82 -13.42
C ILE A 42 -10.32 -0.47 -14.89
N PRO A 43 -9.51 0.56 -15.23
CA PRO A 43 -9.29 0.95 -16.62
C PRO A 43 -8.71 -0.14 -17.50
N TYR A 44 -7.88 -1.03 -16.94
CA TYR A 44 -7.22 -2.09 -17.70
C TYR A 44 -7.83 -3.48 -17.50
N GLY A 45 -8.98 -3.59 -16.81
CA GLY A 45 -9.64 -4.87 -16.56
C GLY A 45 -8.81 -5.84 -15.70
N LEU A 46 -7.99 -5.29 -14.81
CA LEU A 46 -7.08 -6.05 -13.97
C LEU A 46 -7.70 -6.34 -12.59
N ARG A 47 -7.20 -7.36 -11.94
CA ARG A 47 -7.53 -7.71 -10.56
C ARG A 47 -6.29 -7.64 -9.70
N LEU A 48 -6.40 -7.04 -8.54
CA LEU A 48 -5.30 -6.94 -7.57
C LEU A 48 -5.62 -7.79 -6.35
N ARG A 49 -4.66 -8.59 -5.93
CA ARG A 49 -4.65 -9.27 -4.63
C ARG A 49 -3.96 -8.35 -3.62
N TYR A 50 -4.59 -8.11 -2.50
CA TYR A 50 -4.10 -7.15 -1.50
C TYR A 50 -3.54 -7.84 -0.26
N VAL A 51 -2.51 -7.24 0.30
CA VAL A 51 -2.08 -7.51 1.69
C VAL A 51 -2.78 -6.50 2.60
N LEU A 52 -3.70 -6.95 3.40
CA LEU A 52 -4.57 -6.14 4.26
C LEU A 52 -4.26 -6.41 5.74
N LYS A 53 -4.66 -5.48 6.60
CA LYS A 53 -4.61 -5.69 8.04
C LYS A 53 -5.79 -6.54 8.51
N GLN A 54 -5.55 -7.47 9.43
CA GLN A 54 -6.60 -8.31 10.00
C GLN A 54 -7.66 -7.50 10.75
N GLU A 55 -7.29 -6.37 11.37
CA GLU A 55 -8.24 -5.51 12.07
C GLU A 55 -9.33 -4.91 11.14
N LEU A 56 -9.09 -4.89 9.84
CA LEU A 56 -10.08 -4.45 8.85
C LEU A 56 -11.28 -5.39 8.72
N LEU A 57 -11.16 -6.64 9.20
CA LEU A 57 -12.27 -7.61 9.24
C LEU A 57 -13.41 -7.22 10.22
N ILE A 58 -13.20 -6.18 11.05
CA ILE A 58 -14.26 -5.58 11.86
C ILE A 58 -15.33 -4.92 10.99
N ASP A 59 -14.94 -4.43 9.80
CA ASP A 59 -15.88 -3.88 8.82
C ASP A 59 -16.56 -5.05 8.06
N PRO A 60 -17.89 -5.22 8.16
CA PRO A 60 -18.58 -6.33 7.51
C PRO A 60 -18.41 -6.36 5.98
N CYS A 61 -18.29 -5.19 5.34
CA CYS A 61 -18.07 -5.13 3.90
C CYS A 61 -16.69 -5.67 3.53
N LEU A 62 -15.66 -5.29 4.30
CA LEU A 62 -14.28 -5.78 4.09
C LEU A 62 -14.14 -7.25 4.47
N ASP A 63 -14.87 -7.74 5.48
CA ASP A 63 -14.90 -9.15 5.82
C ASP A 63 -15.52 -9.98 4.68
N ILE A 64 -16.72 -9.62 4.23
CA ILE A 64 -17.43 -10.38 3.19
C ILE A 64 -16.67 -10.31 1.85
N VAL A 65 -16.33 -9.11 1.37
CA VAL A 65 -15.70 -8.93 0.06
C VAL A 65 -14.24 -9.36 0.08
N GLY A 66 -13.52 -8.99 1.14
CA GLY A 66 -12.10 -9.26 1.27
C GLY A 66 -11.77 -10.75 1.33
N ASN A 67 -12.60 -11.56 2.01
CA ASN A 67 -12.41 -13.02 2.09
C ASN A 67 -12.91 -13.78 0.83
N ARG A 68 -13.73 -13.15 -0.02
CA ARG A 68 -14.16 -13.74 -1.30
C ARG A 68 -13.16 -13.54 -2.42
N LEU A 69 -12.24 -12.60 -2.25
CA LEU A 69 -11.14 -12.35 -3.17
C LEU A 69 -9.87 -13.00 -2.62
N PRO A 70 -8.90 -13.32 -3.46
CA PRO A 70 -7.64 -13.93 -3.03
C PRO A 70 -6.72 -12.89 -2.36
N ASN A 71 -7.23 -12.19 -1.34
CA ASN A 71 -6.49 -11.27 -0.51
C ASN A 71 -5.85 -12.01 0.68
N LEU A 72 -4.86 -11.39 1.30
CA LEU A 72 -4.28 -11.86 2.54
C LEU A 72 -4.53 -10.85 3.67
N PHE A 73 -5.15 -11.30 4.74
CA PHE A 73 -5.24 -10.55 5.99
C PHE A 73 -4.10 -10.94 6.92
N VAL A 74 -3.29 -9.97 7.33
CA VAL A 74 -2.11 -10.19 8.19
C VAL A 74 -2.33 -9.61 9.58
N ASP A 75 -2.05 -10.43 10.59
CA ASP A 75 -1.86 -9.95 11.94
C ASP A 75 -0.48 -9.30 12.07
N ARG A 76 -0.44 -8.10 12.60
CA ARG A 76 0.79 -7.32 12.80
C ARG A 76 1.27 -7.29 14.25
N SER A 77 0.67 -8.10 15.11
CA SER A 77 1.10 -8.26 16.49
C SER A 77 2.53 -8.84 16.63
N GLY A 78 3.04 -9.42 15.55
CA GLY A 78 4.39 -9.98 15.48
C GLY A 78 4.49 -11.42 16.02
N GLN A 79 3.38 -12.04 16.40
CA GLN A 79 3.39 -13.39 17.00
C GLN A 79 3.71 -14.50 15.98
N ASP A 80 3.42 -14.32 14.69
CA ASP A 80 3.75 -15.30 13.64
C ASP A 80 4.23 -14.62 12.35
N SER A 81 5.45 -14.10 12.40
CA SER A 81 6.04 -13.41 11.26
C SER A 81 6.36 -14.34 10.08
N GLU A 82 6.64 -15.61 10.33
CA GLU A 82 6.98 -16.59 9.30
C GLU A 82 5.73 -17.06 8.52
N SER A 83 4.61 -17.32 9.21
CA SER A 83 3.34 -17.62 8.57
C SER A 83 2.86 -16.43 7.72
N ALA A 84 2.97 -15.22 8.25
CA ALA A 84 2.65 -14.01 7.50
C ALA A 84 3.51 -13.87 6.24
N ARG A 85 4.82 -14.14 6.30
CA ARG A 85 5.71 -14.13 5.12
C ARG A 85 5.30 -15.18 4.08
N ARG A 86 5.03 -16.44 4.52
CA ARG A 86 4.54 -17.49 3.62
C ARG A 86 3.21 -17.13 2.97
N GLY A 87 2.28 -16.57 3.73
CA GLY A 87 1.00 -16.10 3.22
C GLY A 87 1.17 -15.00 2.17
N VAL A 88 2.07 -14.05 2.41
CA VAL A 88 2.39 -12.98 1.46
C VAL A 88 3.01 -13.57 0.18
N ALA A 89 3.98 -14.49 0.30
CA ALA A 89 4.58 -15.19 -0.84
C ALA A 89 3.53 -15.95 -1.68
N ALA A 90 2.57 -16.59 -1.01
CA ALA A 90 1.52 -17.35 -1.66
C ALA A 90 0.60 -16.51 -2.55
N LEU A 91 0.50 -15.19 -2.33
CA LEU A 91 -0.26 -14.30 -3.21
C LEU A 91 0.27 -14.27 -4.65
N MET A 92 1.55 -14.60 -4.85
CA MET A 92 2.17 -14.65 -6.18
C MET A 92 1.87 -15.96 -6.91
N HIS A 93 1.33 -16.97 -6.23
CA HIS A 93 1.05 -18.27 -6.85
C HIS A 93 -0.27 -18.26 -7.64
N GLY A 94 -0.26 -18.89 -8.80
CA GLY A 94 -1.46 -19.05 -9.62
C GLY A 94 -2.06 -17.72 -10.10
N LEU A 95 -1.25 -16.70 -10.31
CA LEU A 95 -1.70 -15.44 -10.90
C LEU A 95 -2.14 -15.65 -12.34
N GLY A 96 -3.40 -15.31 -12.63
CA GLY A 96 -3.89 -15.22 -14.00
C GLY A 96 -3.23 -14.08 -14.79
N ALA A 97 -3.41 -14.06 -16.10
CA ALA A 97 -2.78 -13.06 -16.99
C ALA A 97 -3.09 -11.62 -16.55
N ASN A 98 -4.32 -11.38 -16.10
CA ASN A 98 -4.82 -10.06 -15.65
C ASN A 98 -4.81 -9.89 -14.12
N GLU A 99 -4.04 -10.68 -13.38
CA GLU A 99 -3.94 -10.59 -11.93
C GLU A 99 -2.57 -10.08 -11.48
N GLY A 100 -2.58 -9.10 -10.61
CA GLY A 100 -1.40 -8.55 -9.95
C GLY A 100 -1.52 -8.61 -8.42
N VAL A 101 -0.47 -8.19 -7.74
CA VAL A 101 -0.45 -8.11 -6.28
C VAL A 101 -0.10 -6.69 -5.87
N LEU A 102 -0.73 -6.19 -4.82
CA LEU A 102 -0.45 -4.89 -4.24
C LEU A 102 -0.04 -5.04 -2.78
N ILE A 103 1.11 -4.49 -2.47
CA ILE A 103 1.59 -4.35 -1.08
C ILE A 103 2.06 -2.91 -0.85
N TYR A 104 1.77 -2.38 0.33
CA TYR A 104 2.38 -1.15 0.81
C TYR A 104 3.66 -1.47 1.57
N PRO A 105 4.86 -1.25 1.00
CA PRO A 105 6.13 -1.66 1.63
C PRO A 105 6.34 -1.04 3.01
N GLU A 106 5.86 0.18 3.20
CA GLU A 106 5.93 0.92 4.47
C GLU A 106 5.17 0.20 5.61
N GLY A 107 4.17 -0.60 5.26
CA GLY A 107 3.35 -1.34 6.22
C GLY A 107 2.49 -0.46 7.13
N THR A 108 2.54 0.85 6.99
CA THR A 108 1.71 1.83 7.72
C THR A 108 1.60 3.10 6.91
N ARG A 109 0.51 3.84 7.08
CA ARG A 109 0.39 5.18 6.50
C ARG A 109 1.42 6.12 7.10
N PHE A 110 2.07 6.90 6.23
CA PHE A 110 2.99 7.94 6.64
C PHE A 110 2.30 8.95 7.56
N SER A 111 2.97 9.38 8.60
CA SER A 111 2.69 10.61 9.33
C SER A 111 3.98 11.10 10.00
N GLU A 112 4.14 12.41 10.12
CA GLU A 112 5.32 13.00 10.74
C GLU A 112 5.49 12.52 12.18
N SER A 113 4.38 12.41 12.94
CA SER A 113 4.42 11.90 14.32
C SER A 113 4.97 10.46 14.42
N LYS A 114 4.59 9.57 13.49
CA LYS A 114 5.14 8.20 13.47
C LYS A 114 6.62 8.19 13.09
N ARG A 115 7.00 9.04 12.16
CA ARG A 115 8.39 9.18 11.71
C ARG A 115 9.28 9.67 12.87
N GLU A 116 8.85 10.70 13.59
CA GLU A 116 9.58 11.21 14.76
C GLU A 116 9.58 10.20 15.92
N ALA A 117 8.48 9.50 16.17
CA ALA A 117 8.44 8.43 17.16
C ALA A 117 9.40 7.28 16.81
N LEU A 118 9.56 6.94 15.52
CA LEU A 118 10.52 5.94 15.06
C LEU A 118 11.95 6.43 15.26
N ARG A 119 12.23 7.68 14.91
CA ARG A 119 13.52 8.35 15.12
C ARG A 119 13.92 8.30 16.59
N GLY A 120 13.00 8.65 17.49
CA GLY A 120 13.26 8.64 18.92
C GLY A 120 13.57 7.25 19.49
N ARG A 121 12.85 6.22 19.02
CA ARG A 121 13.04 4.83 19.46
C ARG A 121 14.32 4.19 18.92
N GLN A 122 14.79 4.63 17.78
CA GLN A 122 15.92 4.03 17.04
C GLN A 122 17.10 5.00 16.91
N ARG A 123 17.27 5.91 17.89
CA ARG A 123 18.28 6.97 17.86
C ARG A 123 19.70 6.45 17.67
N ASP A 124 20.00 5.24 18.13
CA ASP A 124 21.32 4.62 18.05
C ASP A 124 21.55 3.88 16.72
N ASN A 125 20.53 3.77 15.86
CA ASN A 125 20.63 3.15 14.56
C ASN A 125 20.97 4.22 13.49
N ALA A 126 22.25 4.50 13.31
CA ALA A 126 22.73 5.54 12.39
C ALA A 126 22.24 5.32 10.94
N ALA A 127 22.18 4.07 10.46
CA ALA A 127 21.71 3.76 9.12
C ALA A 127 20.24 4.12 8.93
N LEU A 128 19.38 3.80 9.91
CA LEU A 128 17.96 4.16 9.87
C LEU A 128 17.76 5.66 9.97
N ILE A 129 18.53 6.35 10.80
CA ILE A 129 18.46 7.82 10.91
C ILE A 129 18.81 8.48 9.58
N ALA A 130 19.92 8.06 8.93
CA ALA A 130 20.29 8.55 7.61
C ALA A 130 19.22 8.28 6.54
N GLN A 131 18.55 7.12 6.61
CA GLN A 131 17.41 6.80 5.73
C GLN A 131 16.21 7.72 5.97
N LEU A 132 15.84 7.98 7.23
CA LEU A 132 14.78 8.90 7.59
C LEU A 132 15.08 10.34 7.15
N ASP A 133 16.33 10.76 7.20
CA ASP A 133 16.75 12.09 6.73
C ASP A 133 16.63 12.22 5.21
N ARG A 134 16.96 11.14 4.49
CA ARG A 134 16.84 11.09 3.03
C ARG A 134 15.38 10.98 2.56
N TRP A 135 14.54 10.19 3.25
CA TRP A 135 13.17 9.90 2.84
C TRP A 135 12.16 10.65 3.71
N ARG A 136 11.98 11.92 3.40
CA ARG A 136 11.15 12.81 4.22
C ARG A 136 9.66 12.51 4.19
N LEU A 137 9.17 11.89 3.12
CA LEU A 137 7.74 11.65 2.89
C LEU A 137 7.37 10.15 2.89
N LEU A 138 8.28 9.30 3.33
CA LEU A 138 8.11 7.85 3.37
C LEU A 138 8.46 7.30 4.74
N MET A 139 7.78 6.23 5.12
CA MET A 139 8.25 5.38 6.22
C MET A 139 9.24 4.34 5.66
N PRO A 140 10.23 3.92 6.45
CA PRO A 140 11.12 2.84 6.05
C PRO A 140 10.34 1.57 5.71
N PRO A 141 10.70 0.85 4.62
CA PRO A 141 9.98 -0.34 4.21
C PRO A 141 10.18 -1.49 5.22
N ARG A 142 9.12 -2.27 5.40
CA ARG A 142 9.16 -3.55 6.09
C ARG A 142 9.59 -4.63 5.10
N LEU A 143 10.83 -5.09 5.23
CA LEU A 143 11.44 -5.95 4.24
C LEU A 143 10.83 -7.35 4.17
N GLY A 144 10.34 -7.91 5.29
CA GLY A 144 9.90 -9.31 5.36
C GLY A 144 8.85 -9.69 4.30
N GLY A 145 7.72 -8.99 4.26
CA GLY A 145 6.67 -9.24 3.27
C GLY A 145 7.07 -8.81 1.85
N THR A 146 7.76 -7.67 1.74
CA THR A 146 8.21 -7.16 0.45
C THR A 146 9.17 -8.12 -0.24
N LEU A 147 10.18 -8.61 0.48
CA LEU A 147 11.13 -9.60 -0.06
C LEU A 147 10.46 -10.93 -0.36
N ALA A 148 9.53 -11.40 0.48
CA ALA A 148 8.79 -12.62 0.22
C ALA A 148 8.01 -12.58 -1.11
N LEU A 149 7.41 -11.41 -1.46
CA LEU A 149 6.77 -11.22 -2.75
C LEU A 149 7.78 -11.20 -3.91
N LEU A 150 8.90 -10.50 -3.74
CA LEU A 150 9.94 -10.41 -4.77
C LEU A 150 10.56 -11.78 -5.07
N ASP A 151 10.89 -12.54 -4.03
CA ASP A 151 11.47 -13.89 -4.15
C ASP A 151 10.51 -14.88 -4.84
N SER A 152 9.20 -14.68 -4.67
CA SER A 152 8.15 -15.53 -5.25
C SER A 152 7.57 -14.98 -6.55
N ASN A 153 8.11 -13.89 -7.09
CA ASN A 153 7.59 -13.24 -8.28
C ASN A 153 7.84 -14.09 -9.54
N PRO A 154 6.80 -14.53 -10.24
CA PRO A 154 6.93 -15.37 -11.44
C PRO A 154 7.32 -14.57 -12.71
N GLY A 155 7.90 -13.38 -12.56
CA GLY A 155 8.30 -12.52 -13.67
C GLY A 155 7.31 -11.38 -13.97
N ARG A 156 6.45 -11.00 -13.00
CA ARG A 156 5.63 -9.80 -13.12
C ARG A 156 6.51 -8.56 -12.99
N ASP A 157 6.18 -7.53 -13.77
CA ASP A 157 6.83 -6.23 -13.64
C ASP A 157 6.60 -5.63 -12.26
N LEU A 158 7.59 -4.90 -11.77
CA LEU A 158 7.54 -4.19 -10.50
C LEU A 158 7.21 -2.72 -10.75
N VAL A 159 6.13 -2.24 -10.17
CA VAL A 159 5.66 -0.87 -10.33
C VAL A 159 5.63 -0.14 -9.00
N PHE A 160 6.41 0.92 -8.89
CA PHE A 160 6.37 1.85 -7.78
C PHE A 160 5.44 3.01 -8.12
N CYS A 161 4.47 3.28 -7.25
CA CYS A 161 3.55 4.41 -7.41
C CYS A 161 3.75 5.38 -6.25
N ALA A 162 3.88 6.65 -6.57
CA ALA A 162 3.92 7.72 -5.58
C ALA A 162 2.85 8.76 -5.91
N HIS A 163 2.39 9.47 -4.90
CA HIS A 163 1.47 10.59 -5.04
C HIS A 163 1.80 11.69 -4.03
N THR A 164 1.32 12.88 -4.28
CA THR A 164 1.32 14.03 -3.38
C THR A 164 -0.09 14.63 -3.33
N GLY A 165 -0.35 15.48 -2.35
CA GLY A 165 -1.64 16.17 -2.19
C GLY A 165 -2.57 15.55 -1.15
N PHE A 166 -2.32 14.30 -0.72
CA PHE A 166 -3.15 13.62 0.29
C PHE A 166 -2.49 13.46 1.67
N GLU A 167 -1.38 14.14 1.91
CA GLU A 167 -0.58 13.97 3.15
C GLU A 167 -1.34 14.32 4.43
N GLY A 168 -2.31 15.24 4.34
CA GLY A 168 -3.17 15.62 5.48
C GLY A 168 -4.29 14.64 5.82
N SER A 169 -4.48 13.56 5.05
CA SER A 169 -5.65 12.67 5.12
C SER A 169 -5.31 11.24 5.57
N SER A 170 -4.47 11.10 6.57
CA SER A 170 -4.06 9.80 7.13
C SER A 170 -5.17 9.11 7.94
N HIS A 171 -6.19 9.84 8.40
CA HIS A 171 -7.33 9.34 9.18
C HIS A 171 -8.66 9.65 8.51
N PHE A 172 -9.68 8.82 8.75
CA PHE A 172 -11.03 9.02 8.20
C PHE A 172 -11.67 10.33 8.66
N SER A 173 -11.38 10.77 9.89
CA SER A 173 -11.84 12.07 10.41
C SER A 173 -11.36 13.25 9.58
N ASN A 174 -10.20 13.16 8.95
CA ASN A 174 -9.69 14.22 8.07
C ASN A 174 -10.56 14.40 6.81
N LEU A 175 -11.15 13.31 6.30
CA LEU A 175 -12.11 13.36 5.20
C LEU A 175 -13.37 14.16 5.60
N LEU A 176 -13.92 13.88 6.78
CA LEU A 176 -15.09 14.58 7.31
C LEU A 176 -14.84 16.07 7.57
N ASN A 177 -13.61 16.42 7.88
CA ASN A 177 -13.17 17.81 8.13
C ASN A 177 -12.71 18.54 6.86
N GLY A 178 -13.00 18.00 5.68
CA GLY A 178 -12.67 18.64 4.40
C GLY A 178 -11.19 18.54 4.00
N GLY A 179 -10.43 17.60 4.58
CA GLY A 179 -9.00 17.42 4.29
C GLY A 179 -8.65 17.02 2.86
N TRP A 180 -9.65 16.76 2.01
CA TRP A 180 -9.47 16.46 0.59
C TRP A 180 -9.98 17.56 -0.33
N VAL A 181 -10.54 18.63 0.21
CA VAL A 181 -11.07 19.72 -0.61
C VAL A 181 -9.90 20.50 -1.21
N GLY A 182 -9.83 20.51 -2.54
CA GLY A 182 -8.79 21.21 -3.31
C GLY A 182 -7.43 20.49 -3.35
N ALA A 183 -7.36 19.19 -2.98
CA ALA A 183 -6.16 18.38 -3.11
C ALA A 183 -5.87 17.99 -4.58
#